data_eee96e196b1cc7f93da79364e3b42232
#
_entry.id   eee96e196b1cc7f93da79364e3b42232
#
_cell.length_a   1.000
_cell.length_b   1.000
_cell.length_c   1.000
_cell.angle_alpha   90.00
_cell.angle_beta   90.00
_cell.angle_gamma   90.00
#
_symmetry.space_group_name_H-M   'P 1'
#
loop_
_entity.id
_entity.type
_entity.pdbx_description
1 polymer ?
#
loop_
_entity_poly.entity_id
_entity_poly.type
_entity_poly.pdbx_seq_one_letter_code
_entity_poly.pdbx_strand_id
1 'polypeptide(L)'
;MQIFIDSADVKQIEMWLGQGIVDGATTNPSIMFKDGVADIEAGALRICKLLGDRPLSVEVTSNHHETMLEQGRLFATWARNIVIKIPIVNEFGESCLGVIHRLTREGIAVNATAILSFNQAILAAKAGATYVSIFAGRVADEGNDPAVVIRNVRKWLDEWKSPARIIVGSIRAVMDIQNAALAGAHVITIPPQFLPKMVDHRYTRETVRQFVQDAEKTLEQMSKAKTYVATPGA
;
A
#
# COMPACT_ATOMS: atom_id res chain seq x y z
N MET A 1 6.40 -5.40 -7.98
CA MET A 1 5.88 -4.34 -7.06
C MET A 1 4.60 -4.86 -6.44
N GLN A 2 4.40 -4.65 -5.15
CA GLN A 2 3.17 -4.96 -4.45
C GLN A 2 2.32 -3.70 -4.24
N ILE A 3 1.02 -3.89 -4.18
CA ILE A 3 0.06 -2.82 -3.87
C ILE A 3 -0.55 -3.09 -2.49
N PHE A 4 -0.35 -2.17 -1.56
CA PHE A 4 -1.07 -2.16 -0.30
C PHE A 4 -2.19 -1.12 -0.36
N ILE A 5 -3.24 -1.34 0.41
CA ILE A 5 -4.31 -0.36 0.58
C ILE A 5 -4.07 0.46 1.84
N ASP A 6 -4.12 1.79 1.74
CA ASP A 6 -3.90 2.71 2.86
C ASP A 6 -5.24 3.12 3.46
N SER A 7 -5.83 2.22 4.25
CA SER A 7 -7.17 2.38 4.83
C SER A 7 -7.43 1.40 5.97
N ALA A 8 -8.34 1.78 6.87
CA ALA A 8 -8.96 0.94 7.89
C ALA A 8 -10.44 0.61 7.57
N ASP A 9 -10.97 1.11 6.46
CA ASP A 9 -12.33 0.81 6.00
C ASP A 9 -12.40 -0.63 5.44
N VAL A 10 -12.99 -1.50 6.24
CA VAL A 10 -13.16 -2.93 5.94
C VAL A 10 -13.87 -3.18 4.60
N LYS A 11 -14.86 -2.34 4.24
CA LYS A 11 -15.60 -2.50 2.98
C LYS A 11 -14.73 -2.16 1.78
N GLN A 12 -13.92 -1.12 1.87
CA GLN A 12 -12.96 -0.77 0.82
C GLN A 12 -11.89 -1.84 0.67
N ILE A 13 -11.35 -2.34 1.79
CA ILE A 13 -10.36 -3.41 1.76
C ILE A 13 -10.94 -4.67 1.11
N GLU A 14 -12.13 -5.11 1.52
CA GLU A 14 -12.80 -6.30 0.98
C GLU A 14 -13.07 -6.17 -0.52
N MET A 15 -13.59 -5.01 -0.95
CA MET A 15 -13.88 -4.74 -2.36
C MET A 15 -12.62 -4.87 -3.24
N TRP A 16 -11.51 -4.26 -2.82
CA TRP A 16 -10.29 -4.27 -3.61
C TRP A 16 -9.50 -5.59 -3.50
N LEU A 17 -9.61 -6.30 -2.39
CA LEU A 17 -9.15 -7.69 -2.28
C LEU A 17 -9.88 -8.60 -3.29
N GLY A 18 -11.20 -8.41 -3.44
CA GLY A 18 -12.01 -9.14 -4.42
C GLY A 18 -11.59 -8.88 -5.88
N GLN A 19 -10.94 -7.75 -6.17
CA GLN A 19 -10.35 -7.45 -7.49
C GLN A 19 -8.98 -8.13 -7.70
N GLY A 20 -8.40 -8.78 -6.69
CA GLY A 20 -7.14 -9.51 -6.79
C GLY A 20 -5.88 -8.66 -6.88
N ILE A 21 -5.96 -7.37 -6.57
CA ILE A 21 -4.83 -6.42 -6.72
C ILE A 21 -4.17 -5.99 -5.40
N VAL A 22 -4.71 -6.39 -4.25
CA VAL A 22 -4.21 -5.96 -2.93
C VAL A 22 -3.34 -7.05 -2.31
N ASP A 23 -2.11 -6.69 -1.96
CA ASP A 23 -1.09 -7.56 -1.36
C ASP A 23 -0.91 -7.32 0.15
N GLY A 24 -1.59 -6.34 0.74
CA GLY A 24 -1.51 -5.98 2.14
C GLY A 24 -2.23 -4.67 2.45
N ALA A 25 -2.12 -4.20 3.68
CA ALA A 25 -2.70 -2.92 4.08
C ALA A 25 -1.76 -2.15 5.02
N THR A 26 -1.93 -0.83 5.03
CA THR A 26 -1.31 0.05 6.02
C THR A 26 -2.36 0.89 6.71
N THR A 27 -2.19 1.07 7.99
CA THR A 27 -2.98 1.97 8.80
C THR A 27 -2.07 2.93 9.58
N ASN A 28 -2.66 3.92 10.16
CA ASN A 28 -2.07 4.80 11.16
C ASN A 28 -3.19 5.41 12.02
N PRO A 29 -2.89 6.07 13.14
CA PRO A 29 -3.93 6.65 14.01
C PRO A 29 -4.91 7.57 13.28
N SER A 30 -4.43 8.39 12.34
CA SER A 30 -5.29 9.32 11.58
C SER A 30 -6.23 8.58 10.62
N ILE A 31 -5.77 7.51 9.96
CA ILE A 31 -6.59 6.66 9.10
C ILE A 31 -7.63 5.92 9.94
N MET A 32 -7.22 5.31 11.07
CA MET A 32 -8.13 4.63 11.98
C MET A 32 -9.24 5.56 12.45
N PHE A 33 -8.89 6.77 12.90
CA PHE A 33 -9.84 7.79 13.33
C PHE A 33 -10.80 8.20 12.21
N LYS A 34 -10.27 8.52 11.02
CA LYS A 34 -11.05 8.94 9.84
C LYS A 34 -12.03 7.85 9.39
N ASP A 35 -11.62 6.59 9.42
CA ASP A 35 -12.42 5.45 8.98
C ASP A 35 -13.33 4.91 10.11
N GLY A 36 -13.43 5.65 11.26
CA GLY A 36 -14.37 5.36 12.34
C GLY A 36 -14.01 4.16 13.21
N VAL A 37 -12.74 3.79 13.27
CA VAL A 37 -12.24 2.72 14.14
C VAL A 37 -11.99 3.28 15.54
N ALA A 38 -12.91 2.98 16.46
CA ALA A 38 -12.81 3.43 17.86
C ALA A 38 -11.89 2.54 18.72
N ASP A 39 -11.74 1.28 18.33
CA ASP A 39 -10.91 0.27 19.01
C ASP A 39 -9.89 -0.27 18.01
N ILE A 40 -8.60 0.07 18.25
CA ILE A 40 -7.50 -0.26 17.35
C ILE A 40 -7.31 -1.78 17.24
N GLU A 41 -7.38 -2.52 18.36
CA GLU A 41 -7.22 -3.97 18.37
C GLU A 41 -8.34 -4.65 17.59
N ALA A 42 -9.59 -4.35 17.91
CA ALA A 42 -10.74 -4.91 17.22
C ALA A 42 -10.74 -4.55 15.71
N GLY A 43 -10.31 -3.33 15.36
CA GLY A 43 -10.13 -2.89 13.98
C GLY A 43 -9.06 -3.67 13.24
N ALA A 44 -7.86 -3.78 13.85
CA ALA A 44 -6.75 -4.53 13.28
C ALA A 44 -7.09 -6.01 13.09
N LEU A 45 -7.71 -6.65 14.07
CA LEU A 45 -8.13 -8.06 13.98
C LEU A 45 -9.12 -8.31 12.83
N ARG A 46 -10.09 -7.40 12.64
CA ARG A 46 -11.02 -7.49 11.50
C ARG A 46 -10.30 -7.41 10.17
N ILE A 47 -9.36 -6.45 10.03
CA ILE A 47 -8.58 -6.29 8.80
C ILE A 47 -7.66 -7.50 8.59
N CYS A 48 -6.96 -7.97 9.62
CA CYS A 48 -6.11 -9.16 9.55
C CYS A 48 -6.85 -10.39 9.06
N LYS A 49 -8.10 -10.59 9.53
CA LYS A 49 -8.96 -11.70 9.08
C LYS A 49 -9.26 -11.64 7.59
N LEU A 50 -9.51 -10.45 7.04
CA LEU A 50 -9.73 -10.25 5.60
C LEU A 50 -8.47 -10.47 4.78
N LEU A 51 -7.34 -9.98 5.27
CA LEU A 51 -6.06 -10.06 4.57
C LEU A 51 -5.49 -11.49 4.51
N GLY A 52 -5.87 -12.37 5.45
CA GLY A 52 -5.28 -13.70 5.59
C GLY A 52 -3.78 -13.61 5.94
N ASP A 53 -2.90 -14.12 5.07
CA ASP A 53 -1.45 -14.07 5.29
C ASP A 53 -0.79 -12.75 4.82
N ARG A 54 -1.55 -11.86 4.18
CA ARG A 54 -1.04 -10.59 3.70
C ARG A 54 -0.79 -9.63 4.87
N PRO A 55 0.32 -8.86 4.86
CA PRO A 55 0.69 -8.03 5.98
C PRO A 55 -0.26 -6.84 6.22
N LEU A 56 -0.47 -6.53 7.49
CA LEU A 56 -1.11 -5.31 7.98
C LEU A 56 -0.11 -4.50 8.80
N SER A 57 0.18 -3.27 8.39
CA SER A 57 0.97 -2.34 9.21
C SER A 57 0.08 -1.59 10.20
N VAL A 58 0.35 -1.72 11.51
CA VAL A 58 -0.35 -1.04 12.61
C VAL A 58 0.65 -0.18 13.37
N GLU A 59 0.36 1.11 13.48
CA GLU A 59 1.25 2.10 14.09
C GLU A 59 1.02 2.20 15.59
N VAL A 60 2.13 2.26 16.37
CA VAL A 60 2.08 2.59 17.79
C VAL A 60 1.56 4.01 17.98
N THR A 61 0.90 4.26 19.11
CA THR A 61 0.24 5.54 19.40
C THR A 61 0.99 6.40 20.41
N SER A 62 2.02 5.85 21.05
CA SER A 62 2.83 6.57 22.04
C SER A 62 3.95 7.35 21.37
N ASN A 63 4.42 8.36 22.12
CA ASN A 63 5.59 9.17 21.76
C ASN A 63 6.82 8.85 22.65
N HIS A 64 6.68 7.96 23.62
CA HIS A 64 7.75 7.53 24.51
C HIS A 64 8.30 6.17 24.13
N HIS A 65 9.64 6.04 24.02
CA HIS A 65 10.32 4.87 23.49
C HIS A 65 9.95 3.55 24.21
N GLU A 66 9.92 3.55 25.53
CA GLU A 66 9.56 2.32 26.28
C GLU A 66 8.10 1.93 26.04
N THR A 67 7.18 2.91 26.02
CA THR A 67 5.77 2.64 25.70
C THR A 67 5.58 2.19 24.24
N MET A 68 6.36 2.74 23.27
CA MET A 68 6.38 2.22 21.90
C MET A 68 6.78 0.74 21.84
N LEU A 69 7.77 0.33 22.65
CA LEU A 69 8.20 -1.06 22.77
C LEU A 69 7.12 -1.96 23.34
N GLU A 70 6.49 -1.54 24.44
CA GLU A 70 5.38 -2.26 25.06
C GLU A 70 4.21 -2.43 24.10
N GLN A 71 3.79 -1.33 23.44
CA GLN A 71 2.75 -1.39 22.39
C GLN A 71 3.16 -2.27 21.22
N GLY A 72 4.39 -2.15 20.73
CA GLY A 72 4.88 -2.96 19.61
C GLY A 72 4.82 -4.46 19.92
N ARG A 73 5.24 -4.87 21.12
CA ARG A 73 5.15 -6.26 21.56
C ARG A 73 3.69 -6.71 21.70
N LEU A 74 2.84 -5.89 22.30
CA LEU A 74 1.41 -6.19 22.47
C LEU A 74 0.73 -6.33 21.10
N PHE A 75 0.88 -5.37 20.22
CA PHE A 75 0.22 -5.38 18.90
C PHE A 75 0.67 -6.56 18.04
N ALA A 76 1.95 -6.96 18.14
CA ALA A 76 2.46 -8.14 17.46
C ALA A 76 1.78 -9.46 17.88
N THR A 77 1.17 -9.51 19.06
CA THR A 77 0.46 -10.71 19.53
C THR A 77 -0.95 -10.84 18.96
N TRP A 78 -1.54 -9.77 18.42
CA TRP A 78 -2.92 -9.78 17.94
C TRP A 78 -3.12 -10.69 16.74
N ALA A 79 -2.19 -10.68 15.77
CA ALA A 79 -2.23 -11.60 14.63
C ALA A 79 -0.84 -11.77 14.00
N ARG A 80 -0.60 -12.94 13.39
CA ARG A 80 0.72 -13.31 12.80
C ARG A 80 1.15 -12.44 11.61
N ASN A 81 0.21 -11.75 10.97
CA ASN A 81 0.45 -10.90 9.80
C ASN A 81 0.56 -9.41 10.15
N ILE A 82 0.63 -9.06 11.42
CA ILE A 82 0.86 -7.69 11.85
C ILE A 82 2.33 -7.33 11.70
N VAL A 83 2.55 -6.13 11.15
CA VAL A 83 3.84 -5.45 11.07
C VAL A 83 3.73 -4.17 11.88
N ILE A 84 4.60 -4.01 12.87
CA ILE A 84 4.55 -2.86 13.78
C ILE A 84 5.12 -1.62 13.10
N LYS A 85 4.34 -0.54 13.07
CA LYS A 85 4.76 0.72 12.46
C LYS A 85 5.35 1.64 13.53
N ILE A 86 6.62 2.03 13.35
CA ILE A 86 7.40 2.89 14.28
C ILE A 86 7.89 4.10 13.50
N PRO A 87 7.63 5.34 13.96
CA PRO A 87 8.19 6.52 13.33
C PRO A 87 9.72 6.56 13.48
N ILE A 88 10.41 7.13 12.49
CA ILE A 88 11.88 7.21 12.51
C ILE A 88 12.41 8.10 13.63
N VAL A 89 11.63 9.12 14.02
CA VAL A 89 11.82 9.98 15.18
C VAL A 89 10.48 10.21 15.87
N ASN A 90 10.49 10.51 17.16
CA ASN A 90 9.29 10.97 17.88
C ASN A 90 9.02 12.48 17.62
N GLU A 91 7.97 13.05 18.21
CA GLU A 91 7.62 14.47 18.05
C GLU A 91 8.67 15.44 18.59
N PHE A 92 9.55 14.99 19.46
CA PHE A 92 10.66 15.79 20.01
C PHE A 92 11.94 15.70 19.17
N GLY A 93 11.93 14.94 18.07
CA GLY A 93 13.10 14.72 17.22
C GLY A 93 14.06 13.64 17.74
N GLU A 94 13.69 12.92 18.77
CA GLU A 94 14.51 11.83 19.32
C GLU A 94 14.41 10.60 18.43
N SER A 95 15.54 9.95 18.20
CA SER A 95 15.63 8.79 17.30
C SER A 95 14.92 7.56 17.86
N CYS A 96 14.02 6.97 17.06
CA CYS A 96 13.37 5.70 17.39
C CYS A 96 14.12 4.45 16.85
N LEU A 97 15.35 4.61 16.35
CA LEU A 97 16.17 3.50 15.84
C LEU A 97 16.40 2.41 16.89
N GLY A 98 16.57 2.78 18.16
CA GLY A 98 16.70 1.84 19.27
C GLY A 98 15.44 0.98 19.48
N VAL A 99 14.26 1.58 19.32
CA VAL A 99 12.97 0.87 19.39
C VAL A 99 12.85 -0.12 18.23
N ILE A 100 13.14 0.33 17.00
CA ILE A 100 13.14 -0.51 15.81
C ILE A 100 14.08 -1.70 16.01
N HIS A 101 15.32 -1.45 16.43
CA HIS A 101 16.33 -2.50 16.63
C HIS A 101 15.91 -3.52 17.69
N ARG A 102 15.36 -3.10 18.82
CA ARG A 102 14.91 -4.01 19.90
C ARG A 102 13.78 -4.91 19.41
N LEU A 103 12.73 -4.35 18.78
CA LEU A 103 11.61 -5.13 18.26
C LEU A 103 12.05 -6.14 17.20
N THR A 104 12.93 -5.74 16.27
CA THR A 104 13.41 -6.64 15.21
C THR A 104 14.31 -7.76 15.76
N ARG A 105 15.09 -7.50 16.81
CA ARG A 105 15.87 -8.54 17.53
C ARG A 105 14.98 -9.54 18.27
N GLU A 106 13.77 -9.16 18.61
CA GLU A 106 12.74 -10.03 19.18
C GLU A 106 11.95 -10.80 18.11
N GLY A 107 12.30 -10.66 16.82
CA GLY A 107 11.63 -11.32 15.70
C GLY A 107 10.34 -10.63 15.25
N ILE A 108 10.06 -9.44 15.76
CA ILE A 108 8.88 -8.66 15.38
C ILE A 108 9.17 -7.89 14.09
N ALA A 109 8.31 -8.06 13.07
CA ALA A 109 8.43 -7.31 11.82
C ALA A 109 8.10 -5.83 12.06
N VAL A 110 8.98 -4.93 11.59
CA VAL A 110 8.84 -3.48 11.78
C VAL A 110 8.79 -2.76 10.45
N ASN A 111 7.81 -1.85 10.34
CA ASN A 111 7.71 -0.84 9.29
C ASN A 111 8.17 0.51 9.86
N ALA A 112 9.43 0.90 9.59
CA ALA A 112 9.92 2.23 9.95
C ALA A 112 9.23 3.29 9.09
N THR A 113 8.53 4.23 9.72
CA THR A 113 7.63 5.16 9.01
C THR A 113 8.04 6.63 9.18
N ALA A 114 7.31 7.52 8.50
CA ALA A 114 7.57 8.94 8.43
C ALA A 114 8.97 9.28 7.91
N ILE A 115 9.47 8.50 6.96
CA ILE A 115 10.79 8.68 6.35
C ILE A 115 10.68 9.69 5.21
N LEU A 116 11.53 10.72 5.24
CA LEU A 116 11.57 11.81 4.26
C LEU A 116 12.91 11.91 3.53
N SER A 117 13.94 11.17 3.95
CA SER A 117 15.27 11.26 3.37
C SER A 117 15.94 9.91 3.17
N PHE A 118 16.94 9.91 2.28
CA PHE A 118 17.81 8.75 2.06
C PHE A 118 18.47 8.29 3.36
N ASN A 119 19.04 9.21 4.15
CA ASN A 119 19.75 8.87 5.38
C ASN A 119 18.84 8.19 6.42
N GLN A 120 17.62 8.69 6.59
CA GLN A 120 16.64 8.04 7.48
C GLN A 120 16.32 6.61 7.03
N ALA A 121 16.13 6.39 5.72
CA ALA A 121 15.80 5.09 5.18
C ALA A 121 16.92 4.05 5.40
N ILE A 122 18.18 4.41 5.12
CA ILE A 122 19.31 3.49 5.32
C ILE A 122 19.56 3.17 6.80
N LEU A 123 19.39 4.16 7.70
CA LEU A 123 19.53 3.93 9.13
C LEU A 123 18.44 3.02 9.67
N ALA A 124 17.18 3.19 9.23
CA ALA A 124 16.09 2.28 9.57
C ALA A 124 16.33 0.86 9.06
N ALA A 125 16.79 0.70 7.82
CA ALA A 125 17.18 -0.60 7.27
C ALA A 125 18.33 -1.26 8.06
N LYS A 126 19.35 -0.49 8.45
CA LYS A 126 20.46 -0.94 9.31
C LYS A 126 20.00 -1.34 10.70
N ALA A 127 18.97 -0.69 11.26
CA ALA A 127 18.37 -1.07 12.54
C ALA A 127 17.55 -2.37 12.45
N GLY A 128 17.33 -2.92 11.25
CA GLY A 128 16.65 -4.19 11.02
C GLY A 128 15.20 -4.07 10.53
N ALA A 129 14.73 -2.87 10.19
CA ALA A 129 13.36 -2.69 9.70
C ALA A 129 13.07 -3.59 8.49
N THR A 130 11.92 -4.28 8.52
CA THR A 130 11.39 -5.07 7.40
C THR A 130 10.97 -4.16 6.24
N TYR A 131 10.34 -3.04 6.59
CA TYR A 131 9.95 -2.00 5.64
C TYR A 131 10.49 -0.65 6.05
N VAL A 132 10.83 0.16 5.05
CA VAL A 132 11.17 1.59 5.18
C VAL A 132 10.12 2.39 4.39
N SER A 133 9.25 3.10 5.12
CA SER A 133 8.12 3.83 4.52
C SER A 133 8.48 5.26 4.19
N ILE A 134 8.72 5.54 2.90
CA ILE A 134 9.02 6.87 2.37
C ILE A 134 7.69 7.59 2.08
N PHE A 135 7.52 8.77 2.67
CA PHE A 135 6.34 9.61 2.50
C PHE A 135 6.51 10.54 1.30
N ALA A 136 6.22 10.04 0.09
CA ALA A 136 6.44 10.76 -1.16
C ALA A 136 5.78 12.14 -1.18
N GLY A 137 4.51 12.26 -0.78
CA GLY A 137 3.82 13.54 -0.73
C GLY A 137 4.48 14.54 0.22
N ARG A 138 5.02 14.08 1.37
CA ARG A 138 5.73 14.95 2.32
C ARG A 138 7.09 15.38 1.78
N VAL A 139 7.82 14.50 1.10
CA VAL A 139 9.07 14.84 0.40
C VAL A 139 8.82 15.93 -0.64
N ALA A 140 7.72 15.82 -1.40
CA ALA A 140 7.34 16.82 -2.39
C ALA A 140 6.92 18.16 -1.76
N ASP A 141 6.26 18.15 -0.59
CA ASP A 141 5.92 19.39 0.14
C ASP A 141 7.15 20.23 0.50
N GLU A 142 8.28 19.57 0.77
CA GLU A 142 9.57 20.21 1.06
C GLU A 142 10.34 20.64 -0.22
N GLY A 143 9.72 20.52 -1.39
CA GLY A 143 10.32 20.91 -2.68
C GLY A 143 11.35 19.91 -3.21
N ASN A 144 11.38 18.68 -2.70
CA ASN A 144 12.29 17.63 -3.15
C ASN A 144 11.57 16.63 -4.07
N ASP A 145 12.31 16.01 -5.00
CA ASP A 145 11.77 14.94 -5.84
C ASP A 145 11.77 13.60 -5.10
N PRO A 146 10.59 13.06 -4.72
CA PRO A 146 10.52 11.77 -4.03
C PRO A 146 11.04 10.60 -4.86
N ALA A 147 10.97 10.67 -6.20
CA ALA A 147 11.50 9.63 -7.06
C ALA A 147 13.02 9.51 -6.96
N VAL A 148 13.74 10.62 -6.72
CA VAL A 148 15.18 10.59 -6.46
C VAL A 148 15.49 9.87 -5.15
N VAL A 149 14.75 10.18 -4.08
CA VAL A 149 14.93 9.53 -2.78
C VAL A 149 14.69 8.02 -2.91
N ILE A 150 13.58 7.62 -3.56
CA ILE A 150 13.21 6.21 -3.76
C ILE A 150 14.28 5.47 -4.55
N ARG A 151 14.74 6.01 -5.70
CA ARG A 151 15.79 5.40 -6.53
C ARG A 151 17.09 5.21 -5.78
N ASN A 152 17.51 6.21 -5.02
CA ASN A 152 18.77 6.15 -4.27
C ASN A 152 18.69 5.11 -3.14
N VAL A 153 17.57 5.06 -2.39
CA VAL A 153 17.35 4.05 -1.37
C VAL A 153 17.30 2.66 -2.00
N ARG A 154 16.58 2.50 -3.13
CA ARG A 154 16.49 1.23 -3.84
C ARG A 154 17.88 0.75 -4.27
N LYS A 155 18.68 1.62 -4.90
CA LYS A 155 20.05 1.30 -5.32
C LYS A 155 20.89 0.85 -4.13
N TRP A 156 20.83 1.56 -3.02
CA TRP A 156 21.57 1.21 -1.82
C TRP A 156 21.16 -0.14 -1.25
N LEU A 157 19.85 -0.42 -1.14
CA LEU A 157 19.34 -1.71 -0.65
C LEU A 157 19.83 -2.88 -1.52
N ASP A 158 19.81 -2.71 -2.84
CA ASP A 158 20.22 -3.74 -3.79
C ASP A 158 21.76 -3.98 -3.72
N GLU A 159 22.56 -2.91 -3.72
CA GLU A 159 24.04 -2.98 -3.66
C GLU A 159 24.51 -3.63 -2.35
N TRP A 160 23.90 -3.30 -1.23
CA TRP A 160 24.25 -3.83 0.08
C TRP A 160 23.48 -5.11 0.43
N LYS A 161 22.66 -5.64 -0.48
CA LYS A 161 21.84 -6.86 -0.29
C LYS A 161 21.04 -6.80 1.01
N SER A 162 20.49 -5.62 1.32
CA SER A 162 19.65 -5.43 2.50
C SER A 162 18.29 -6.13 2.29
N PRO A 163 17.78 -6.89 3.27
CA PRO A 163 16.47 -7.50 3.17
C PRO A 163 15.30 -6.51 3.31
N ALA A 164 15.57 -5.27 3.72
CA ALA A 164 14.54 -4.25 3.90
C ALA A 164 13.87 -3.90 2.56
N ARG A 165 12.58 -3.58 2.61
CA ARG A 165 11.78 -3.25 1.44
C ARG A 165 11.21 -1.83 1.55
N ILE A 166 11.19 -1.11 0.45
CA ILE A 166 10.62 0.24 0.39
C ILE A 166 9.10 0.12 0.31
N ILE A 167 8.38 0.79 1.22
CA ILE A 167 6.99 1.18 1.04
C ILE A 167 6.97 2.65 0.67
N VAL A 168 6.20 3.03 -0.35
CA VAL A 168 5.92 4.43 -0.65
C VAL A 168 4.49 4.75 -0.25
N GLY A 169 4.35 5.72 0.62
CA GLY A 169 3.07 6.22 1.13
C GLY A 169 2.93 7.72 0.96
N SER A 170 1.89 8.28 1.61
CA SER A 170 1.56 9.71 1.46
C SER A 170 1.27 10.09 0.00
N ILE A 171 0.53 9.23 -0.71
CA ILE A 171 0.11 9.42 -2.10
C ILE A 171 -0.96 10.50 -2.17
N ARG A 172 -0.81 11.45 -3.08
CA ARG A 172 -1.74 12.58 -3.29
C ARG A 172 -2.30 12.66 -4.70
N ALA A 173 -1.66 11.98 -5.67
CA ALA A 173 -2.10 11.92 -7.05
C ALA A 173 -1.79 10.56 -7.67
N VAL A 174 -2.49 10.20 -8.76
CA VAL A 174 -2.20 8.97 -9.53
C VAL A 174 -0.77 9.00 -10.11
N MET A 175 -0.26 10.19 -10.42
CA MET A 175 1.11 10.38 -10.91
C MET A 175 2.16 9.96 -9.88
N ASP A 176 1.89 10.15 -8.57
CA ASP A 176 2.81 9.72 -7.50
C ASP A 176 2.99 8.21 -7.50
N ILE A 177 1.89 7.46 -7.79
CA ILE A 177 1.91 6.00 -7.89
C ILE A 177 2.81 5.56 -9.05
N GLN A 178 2.63 6.17 -10.23
CA GLN A 178 3.45 5.89 -11.40
C GLN A 178 4.93 6.21 -11.14
N ASN A 179 5.21 7.38 -10.59
CA ASN A 179 6.57 7.83 -10.30
C ASN A 179 7.26 6.93 -9.27
N ALA A 180 6.54 6.52 -8.21
CA ALA A 180 7.06 5.59 -7.21
C ALA A 180 7.36 4.20 -7.79
N ALA A 181 6.48 3.69 -8.66
CA ALA A 181 6.67 2.42 -9.34
C ALA A 181 7.92 2.43 -10.23
N LEU A 182 8.07 3.46 -11.06
CA LEU A 182 9.21 3.65 -11.96
C LEU A 182 10.52 3.91 -11.21
N ALA A 183 10.43 4.53 -10.02
CA ALA A 183 11.59 4.76 -9.16
C ALA A 183 12.06 3.48 -8.42
N GLY A 184 11.33 2.37 -8.50
CA GLY A 184 11.75 1.08 -7.94
C GLY A 184 11.19 0.79 -6.54
N ALA A 185 10.07 1.39 -6.16
CA ALA A 185 9.35 1.01 -4.94
C ALA A 185 9.02 -0.49 -4.92
N HIS A 186 9.25 -1.14 -3.77
CA HIS A 186 8.84 -2.54 -3.61
C HIS A 186 7.34 -2.67 -3.37
N VAL A 187 6.79 -1.71 -2.62
CA VAL A 187 5.38 -1.62 -2.25
C VAL A 187 4.94 -0.16 -2.41
N ILE A 188 3.73 0.06 -2.89
CA ILE A 188 3.08 1.36 -2.83
C ILE A 188 1.79 1.17 -2.05
N THR A 189 1.60 1.94 -0.99
CA THR A 189 0.35 1.94 -0.23
C THR A 189 -0.54 3.07 -0.72
N ILE A 190 -1.71 2.69 -1.24
CA ILE A 190 -2.56 3.55 -2.05
C ILE A 190 -3.88 3.80 -1.29
N PRO A 191 -4.23 5.06 -0.99
CA PRO A 191 -5.55 5.39 -0.48
C PRO A 191 -6.65 4.95 -1.47
N PRO A 192 -7.77 4.34 -0.99
CA PRO A 192 -8.79 3.72 -1.83
C PRO A 192 -9.34 4.63 -2.94
N GLN A 193 -9.43 5.93 -2.70
CA GLN A 193 -9.96 6.90 -3.67
C GLN A 193 -9.14 7.05 -4.96
N PHE A 194 -7.89 6.56 -4.98
CA PHE A 194 -7.05 6.60 -6.18
C PHE A 194 -7.19 5.33 -7.03
N LEU A 195 -7.56 4.21 -6.46
CA LEU A 195 -7.65 2.93 -7.18
C LEU A 195 -8.64 2.99 -8.36
N PRO A 196 -9.86 3.54 -8.23
CA PRO A 196 -10.75 3.71 -9.39
C PRO A 196 -10.14 4.57 -10.49
N LYS A 197 -9.38 5.63 -10.10
CA LYS A 197 -8.73 6.54 -11.06
C LYS A 197 -7.58 5.90 -11.83
N MET A 198 -6.99 4.82 -11.31
CA MET A 198 -5.95 4.05 -12.00
C MET A 198 -6.53 3.14 -13.08
N VAL A 199 -7.78 2.73 -12.94
CA VAL A 199 -8.48 1.83 -13.87
C VAL A 199 -9.23 2.61 -14.93
N ASP A 200 -9.92 3.68 -14.53
CA ASP A 200 -10.85 4.40 -15.39
C ASP A 200 -10.14 5.38 -16.33
N HIS A 201 -10.36 5.19 -17.63
CA HIS A 201 -9.86 6.10 -18.65
C HIS A 201 -10.94 6.36 -19.71
N ARG A 202 -11.12 7.63 -20.09
CA ARG A 202 -12.17 8.04 -21.05
C ARG A 202 -12.12 7.24 -22.34
N TYR A 203 -10.93 7.17 -22.96
CA TYR A 203 -10.78 6.46 -24.22
C TYR A 203 -10.97 4.95 -24.10
N THR A 204 -10.63 4.35 -22.97
CA THR A 204 -10.93 2.94 -22.71
C THR A 204 -12.43 2.69 -22.75
N ARG A 205 -13.22 3.55 -22.08
CA ARG A 205 -14.69 3.44 -22.11
C ARG A 205 -15.26 3.65 -23.51
N GLU A 206 -14.74 4.61 -24.27
CA GLU A 206 -15.16 4.86 -25.66
C GLU A 206 -14.84 3.65 -26.56
N THR A 207 -13.64 3.08 -26.43
CA THR A 207 -13.22 1.88 -27.17
C THR A 207 -14.10 0.68 -26.84
N VAL A 208 -14.37 0.42 -25.57
CA VAL A 208 -15.25 -0.69 -25.15
C VAL A 208 -16.66 -0.49 -25.68
N ARG A 209 -17.19 0.73 -25.65
CA ARG A 209 -18.52 1.04 -26.22
C ARG A 209 -18.57 0.72 -27.71
N GLN A 210 -17.53 1.07 -28.47
CA GLN A 210 -17.43 0.74 -29.90
C GLN A 210 -17.41 -0.78 -30.10
N PHE A 211 -16.62 -1.52 -29.32
CA PHE A 211 -16.57 -2.98 -29.43
C PHE A 211 -17.92 -3.64 -29.16
N VAL A 212 -18.67 -3.17 -28.15
CA VAL A 212 -20.01 -3.67 -27.87
C VAL A 212 -20.94 -3.44 -29.06
N GLN A 213 -20.97 -2.21 -29.63
CA GLN A 213 -21.79 -1.89 -30.80
C GLN A 213 -21.44 -2.76 -32.02
N ASP A 214 -20.17 -2.98 -32.26
CA ASP A 214 -19.73 -3.80 -33.41
C ASP A 214 -20.05 -5.29 -33.19
N ALA A 215 -19.96 -5.78 -31.94
CA ALA A 215 -20.39 -7.12 -31.59
C ALA A 215 -21.91 -7.34 -31.83
N GLU A 216 -22.74 -6.37 -31.41
CA GLU A 216 -24.19 -6.41 -31.67
C GLU A 216 -24.51 -6.51 -33.17
N LYS A 217 -23.89 -5.64 -34.01
CA LYS A 217 -24.06 -5.70 -35.47
C LYS A 217 -23.64 -7.04 -36.06
N THR A 218 -22.52 -7.59 -35.58
CA THR A 218 -22.03 -8.88 -36.04
C THR A 218 -23.00 -10.00 -35.70
N LEU A 219 -23.55 -10.03 -34.49
CA LEU A 219 -24.56 -11.00 -34.05
C LEU A 219 -25.85 -10.90 -34.89
N GLU A 220 -26.31 -9.70 -35.19
CA GLU A 220 -27.46 -9.49 -36.09
C GLU A 220 -27.20 -10.03 -37.49
N GLN A 221 -26.03 -9.78 -38.06
CA GLN A 221 -25.64 -10.30 -39.40
C GLN A 221 -25.61 -11.84 -39.40
N MET A 222 -25.02 -12.45 -38.36
CA MET A 222 -24.98 -13.91 -38.20
C MET A 222 -26.37 -14.53 -38.05
N SER A 223 -27.28 -13.87 -37.33
CA SER A 223 -28.67 -14.30 -37.18
C SER A 223 -29.40 -14.27 -38.53
N LYS A 224 -29.29 -13.18 -39.30
CA LYS A 224 -29.89 -13.05 -40.64
C LYS A 224 -29.32 -14.08 -41.60
N ALA A 225 -28.04 -14.37 -41.59
CA ALA A 225 -27.40 -15.39 -42.42
C ALA A 225 -27.92 -16.80 -42.09
N LYS A 226 -28.09 -17.14 -40.81
CA LYS A 226 -28.70 -18.44 -40.39
C LYS A 226 -30.13 -18.57 -40.82
N THR A 227 -30.92 -17.51 -40.76
CA THR A 227 -32.34 -17.52 -41.22
C THR A 227 -32.44 -17.73 -42.73
N TYR A 228 -31.49 -17.15 -43.51
CA TYR A 228 -31.46 -17.32 -44.98
C TYR A 228 -31.09 -18.74 -45.42
N VAL A 229 -30.22 -19.41 -44.65
CA VAL A 229 -29.85 -20.82 -44.93
C VAL A 229 -30.93 -21.81 -44.47
N ALA A 230 -31.79 -21.44 -43.55
CA ALA A 230 -32.87 -22.31 -43.02
C ALA A 230 -34.16 -22.31 -43.85
N THR A 231 -34.26 -21.51 -44.95
CA THR A 231 -35.36 -21.50 -45.88
C THR A 231 -34.95 -22.31 -47.12
N PRO A 232 -35.32 -23.63 -47.21
CA PRO A 232 -35.10 -24.36 -48.47
C PRO A 232 -35.99 -23.73 -49.54
N GLY A 233 -35.38 -23.45 -50.71
CA GLY A 233 -36.11 -22.88 -51.85
C GLY A 233 -37.40 -23.64 -52.17
N ALA A 234 -38.50 -22.86 -52.28
CA ALA A 234 -39.72 -23.31 -52.83
C ALA A 234 -39.58 -23.54 -54.36
#